data_18b55f7499b8fde94c372f7591890730
#
_entry.id   18b55f7499b8fde94c372f7591890730
#
_cell.length_a   1.000
_cell.length_b   1.000
_cell.length_c   1.000
_cell.angle_alpha   90.00
_cell.angle_beta   90.00
_cell.angle_gamma   90.00
#
_symmetry.space_group_name_H-M   'P 1'
#
loop_
_entity.id
_entity.type
_entity.pdbx_description
1 polymer ?
#
loop_
_entity_poly.entity_id
_entity_poly.type
_entity_poly.pdbx_seq_one_letter_code
_entity_poly.pdbx_strand_id
1 'polypeptide(L)'
;MKNINSAGRSKPERSLARGERQPSRFRNPFGKYMVKRNANCNSCGLCARLCPYGVHLRYQNYTQPVRPLDYLCIGPGCAANDFFCVRNCPRQALAVGLNPILETIGDYRWSAEMILAHWYMAETGNLPYIDLEYNLGYSGGGFDKLRFRIPDPKDYLNIPDEEIDTSILLNKRDDGRPKRVISQPCYGGGMSFGSTALPVLVGRARAAKILNTFTCTGEGGYPDAFIPYRDNIITQVATGLFGVREETIMHAPVVEFKYAQGAKPGLGGHLLGDKVTPEVARLRETVVGSSLFSPFPFHSVYSVEDHKKHLDWIKHINPRALVSVKVSTPSDSDMVAVGSYFAGAHIIHFDGSYGGTGAAPEIAKKNIAMPI
;
A
#
# COMPACT_ATOMS: atom_id res chain seq x y z
N MET A 1 -6.96 -43.46 -16.14
CA MET A 1 -7.32 -42.91 -14.83
C MET A 1 -6.02 -42.68 -14.04
N LYS A 2 -5.45 -41.50 -14.15
CA LYS A 2 -4.25 -41.12 -13.35
C LYS A 2 -4.72 -40.29 -12.18
N ASN A 3 -4.43 -40.79 -10.97
CA ASN A 3 -4.64 -40.09 -9.73
C ASN A 3 -3.94 -38.72 -9.77
N ILE A 4 -4.74 -37.65 -9.78
CA ILE A 4 -4.22 -36.32 -9.45
C ILE A 4 -4.19 -36.27 -7.93
N ASN A 5 -3.00 -36.58 -7.40
CA ASN A 5 -2.68 -36.38 -6.01
C ASN A 5 -3.00 -34.94 -5.61
N SER A 6 -3.82 -34.82 -4.57
CA SER A 6 -3.95 -33.61 -3.77
C SER A 6 -2.55 -33.20 -3.31
N ALA A 7 -1.91 -32.29 -4.06
CA ALA A 7 -0.74 -31.61 -3.59
C ALA A 7 -1.17 -30.84 -2.33
N GLY A 8 -0.82 -31.38 -1.18
CA GLY A 8 -1.00 -30.74 0.11
C GLY A 8 -0.39 -29.34 0.00
N ARG A 9 -1.20 -28.31 0.12
CA ARG A 9 -0.72 -26.94 0.32
C ARG A 9 0.01 -26.97 1.65
N SER A 10 1.33 -27.13 1.60
CA SER A 10 2.16 -26.82 2.73
C SER A 10 1.89 -25.37 3.09
N LYS A 11 1.31 -25.14 4.26
CA LYS A 11 1.20 -23.80 4.81
C LYS A 11 2.64 -23.25 4.84
N PRO A 12 2.90 -22.07 4.27
CA PRO A 12 4.23 -21.49 4.38
C PRO A 12 4.58 -21.40 5.86
N GLU A 13 5.72 -21.94 6.24
CA GLU A 13 6.24 -21.86 7.60
C GLU A 13 6.28 -20.40 8.04
N ARG A 14 5.45 -20.09 9.03
CA ARG A 14 5.34 -18.77 9.62
C ARG A 14 6.43 -18.61 10.67
N SER A 15 7.61 -18.23 10.27
CA SER A 15 8.62 -17.66 11.16
C SER A 15 8.61 -16.12 11.09
N LEU A 16 7.46 -15.51 11.21
CA LEU A 16 7.36 -14.06 11.39
C LEU A 16 6.94 -13.79 12.83
N ALA A 17 7.62 -12.83 13.47
CA ALA A 17 7.35 -12.42 14.84
C ALA A 17 5.82 -12.42 15.10
N ARG A 18 5.43 -13.14 16.14
CA ARG A 18 4.03 -13.26 16.57
C ARG A 18 3.57 -11.91 17.13
N GLY A 19 3.24 -10.97 16.23
CA GLY A 19 2.36 -9.88 16.59
C GLY A 19 0.95 -10.46 16.82
N GLU A 20 0.26 -10.03 17.87
CA GLU A 20 -1.14 -10.35 18.03
C GLU A 20 -1.90 -9.96 16.76
N ARG A 21 -2.60 -10.92 16.16
CA ARG A 21 -3.41 -10.66 14.98
C ARG A 21 -4.57 -9.76 15.39
N GLN A 22 -4.53 -8.53 14.95
CA GLN A 22 -5.73 -7.70 14.99
C GLN A 22 -6.83 -8.35 14.14
N PRO A 23 -8.06 -8.48 14.66
CA PRO A 23 -9.15 -9.03 13.86
C PRO A 23 -9.37 -8.18 12.62
N SER A 24 -9.44 -8.82 11.45
CA SER A 24 -9.78 -8.13 10.21
C SER A 24 -11.14 -7.46 10.35
N ARG A 25 -11.23 -6.19 10.03
CA ARG A 25 -12.51 -5.48 9.92
C ARG A 25 -13.33 -5.95 8.72
N PHE A 26 -12.67 -6.53 7.73
CA PHE A 26 -13.30 -7.10 6.53
C PHE A 26 -13.53 -8.60 6.73
N ARG A 27 -14.66 -8.94 7.34
CA ARG A 27 -15.00 -10.34 7.65
C ARG A 27 -15.62 -11.10 6.49
N ASN A 28 -16.07 -10.43 5.45
CA ASN A 28 -16.79 -11.04 4.33
C ASN A 28 -16.28 -10.48 3.00
N PRO A 29 -15.15 -10.98 2.46
CA PRO A 29 -14.77 -10.67 1.10
C PRO A 29 -15.86 -11.17 0.16
N PHE A 30 -16.27 -10.35 -0.77
CA PHE A 30 -17.24 -10.71 -1.80
C PHE A 30 -16.56 -10.73 -3.16
N GLY A 31 -17.08 -11.49 -4.09
CA GLY A 31 -16.54 -11.68 -5.43
C GLY A 31 -17.28 -10.86 -6.48
N LYS A 32 -16.72 -10.83 -7.69
CA LYS A 32 -17.39 -10.31 -8.89
C LYS A 32 -18.68 -11.07 -9.16
N TYR A 33 -18.66 -12.37 -8.91
CA TYR A 33 -19.81 -13.24 -9.05
C TYR A 33 -20.32 -13.70 -7.70
N MET A 34 -21.62 -13.95 -7.63
CA MET A 34 -22.30 -14.46 -6.44
C MET A 34 -23.02 -15.75 -6.78
N VAL A 35 -22.85 -16.74 -5.92
CA VAL A 35 -23.56 -18.02 -6.04
C VAL A 35 -24.81 -17.99 -5.17
N LYS A 36 -25.97 -18.03 -5.81
CA LYS A 36 -27.27 -18.11 -5.15
C LYS A 36 -27.73 -19.58 -5.05
N ARG A 37 -28.31 -19.95 -3.94
CA ARG A 37 -28.99 -21.22 -3.73
C ARG A 37 -30.46 -21.01 -3.50
N ASN A 38 -31.29 -21.85 -4.09
CA ASN A 38 -32.72 -21.91 -3.82
C ASN A 38 -33.06 -23.09 -2.88
N ALA A 39 -34.33 -23.19 -2.51
CA ALA A 39 -34.84 -24.21 -1.57
C ALA A 39 -34.74 -25.66 -2.08
N ASN A 40 -34.47 -25.87 -3.36
CA ASN A 40 -34.31 -27.23 -3.93
C ASN A 40 -32.99 -27.90 -3.52
N CYS A 41 -32.06 -27.15 -2.88
CA CYS A 41 -30.79 -27.70 -2.43
C CYS A 41 -30.95 -28.71 -1.31
N ASN A 42 -30.53 -29.95 -1.57
CA ASN A 42 -30.53 -31.03 -0.57
C ASN A 42 -29.16 -31.29 0.08
N SER A 43 -28.23 -30.35 -0.05
CA SER A 43 -26.88 -30.43 0.56
C SER A 43 -26.05 -31.65 0.12
N CYS A 44 -26.26 -32.20 -1.08
CA CYS A 44 -25.54 -33.38 -1.58
C CYS A 44 -24.02 -33.19 -1.71
N GLY A 45 -23.53 -31.95 -1.71
CA GLY A 45 -22.10 -31.60 -1.75
C GLY A 45 -21.43 -31.78 -3.11
N LEU A 46 -22.19 -32.07 -4.20
CA LEU A 46 -21.61 -32.25 -5.52
C LEU A 46 -20.86 -31.00 -6.00
N CYS A 47 -21.43 -29.80 -5.76
CA CYS A 47 -20.79 -28.52 -6.11
C CYS A 47 -19.43 -28.33 -5.40
N ALA A 48 -19.31 -28.80 -4.15
CA ALA A 48 -18.04 -28.74 -3.41
C ALA A 48 -16.98 -29.71 -3.97
N ARG A 49 -17.40 -30.86 -4.51
CA ARG A 49 -16.48 -31.82 -5.13
C ARG A 49 -16.03 -31.40 -6.52
N LEU A 50 -16.90 -30.72 -7.27
CA LEU A 50 -16.63 -30.32 -8.64
C LEU A 50 -15.86 -28.99 -8.75
N CYS A 51 -15.96 -28.12 -7.76
CA CYS A 51 -15.36 -26.80 -7.85
C CYS A 51 -13.85 -26.81 -7.55
N PRO A 52 -12.97 -26.62 -8.55
CA PRO A 52 -11.52 -26.61 -8.35
C PRO A 52 -11.03 -25.33 -7.63
N TYR A 53 -11.87 -24.31 -7.58
CA TYR A 53 -11.54 -23.00 -7.00
C TYR A 53 -11.89 -22.91 -5.52
N GLY A 54 -12.48 -23.95 -4.92
CA GLY A 54 -12.82 -23.99 -3.49
C GLY A 54 -13.97 -23.06 -3.09
N VAL A 55 -14.81 -22.64 -4.01
CA VAL A 55 -15.96 -21.76 -3.75
C VAL A 55 -16.98 -22.39 -2.81
N HIS A 56 -17.23 -23.67 -3.00
CA HIS A 56 -18.21 -24.40 -2.20
C HIS A 56 -17.53 -25.19 -1.10
N LEU A 57 -17.97 -24.98 0.12
CA LEU A 57 -17.48 -25.69 1.29
C LEU A 57 -18.50 -26.76 1.72
N ARG A 58 -18.00 -27.90 2.21
CA ARG A 58 -18.78 -28.94 2.88
C ARG A 58 -18.05 -29.33 4.15
N TYR A 59 -18.74 -29.22 5.28
CA TYR A 59 -18.27 -29.74 6.54
C TYR A 59 -18.99 -31.05 6.85
N GLN A 60 -18.27 -32.06 7.32
CA GLN A 60 -18.80 -33.42 7.53
C GLN A 60 -20.01 -33.49 8.48
N ASN A 61 -20.10 -32.55 9.40
CA ASN A 61 -21.16 -32.54 10.44
C ASN A 61 -22.26 -31.50 10.18
N TYR A 62 -22.30 -30.88 8.99
CA TYR A 62 -23.31 -29.89 8.67
C TYR A 62 -24.33 -30.44 7.69
N THR A 63 -25.61 -30.49 8.13
CA THR A 63 -26.75 -30.88 7.28
C THR A 63 -27.19 -29.76 6.33
N GLN A 64 -26.80 -28.49 6.64
CA GLN A 64 -27.14 -27.35 5.83
C GLN A 64 -25.97 -26.91 4.94
N PRO A 65 -26.24 -26.34 3.76
CA PRO A 65 -25.20 -25.86 2.88
C PRO A 65 -24.51 -24.62 3.46
N VAL A 66 -23.19 -24.66 3.54
CA VAL A 66 -22.37 -23.52 3.96
C VAL A 66 -22.41 -22.42 2.90
N ARG A 67 -22.35 -21.17 3.33
CA ARG A 67 -22.28 -20.02 2.42
C ARG A 67 -21.07 -20.17 1.47
N PRO A 68 -21.24 -19.98 0.16
CA PRO A 68 -20.14 -20.03 -0.78
C PRO A 68 -19.09 -18.91 -0.50
N LEU A 69 -17.84 -19.20 -0.84
CA LEU A 69 -16.76 -18.21 -0.87
C LEU A 69 -16.78 -17.50 -2.23
N ASP A 70 -17.69 -16.55 -2.37
CA ASP A 70 -17.97 -15.87 -3.63
C ASP A 70 -16.73 -15.21 -4.26
N TYR A 71 -15.78 -14.74 -3.45
CA TYR A 71 -14.55 -14.11 -3.91
C TYR A 71 -13.60 -15.06 -4.66
N LEU A 72 -13.83 -16.36 -4.57
CA LEU A 72 -13.10 -17.38 -5.34
C LEU A 72 -13.82 -17.80 -6.63
N CYS A 73 -15.06 -17.31 -6.84
CA CYS A 73 -15.86 -17.72 -7.98
C CYS A 73 -15.44 -16.98 -9.27
N ILE A 74 -15.03 -17.72 -10.30
CA ILE A 74 -14.70 -17.16 -11.61
C ILE A 74 -15.93 -16.98 -12.52
N GLY A 75 -17.12 -17.21 -11.98
CA GLY A 75 -18.37 -17.04 -12.73
C GLY A 75 -18.55 -18.05 -13.87
N PRO A 76 -19.27 -17.65 -14.93
CA PRO A 76 -19.54 -18.50 -16.07
C PRO A 76 -18.31 -19.03 -16.80
N GLY A 77 -17.15 -18.37 -16.64
CA GLY A 77 -15.90 -18.79 -17.27
C GLY A 77 -15.45 -20.21 -16.93
N CYS A 78 -15.86 -20.75 -15.76
CA CYS A 78 -15.54 -22.13 -15.39
C CYS A 78 -16.28 -23.19 -16.24
N ALA A 79 -17.30 -22.81 -17.01
CA ALA A 79 -18.03 -23.73 -17.87
C ALA A 79 -17.16 -24.34 -18.98
N ALA A 80 -16.11 -23.64 -19.41
CA ALA A 80 -15.15 -24.10 -20.39
C ALA A 80 -14.38 -25.36 -19.95
N ASN A 81 -14.31 -25.60 -18.64
CA ASN A 81 -13.57 -26.72 -18.05
C ASN A 81 -14.49 -27.79 -17.40
N ASP A 82 -15.74 -27.83 -17.76
CA ASP A 82 -16.77 -28.77 -17.24
C ASP A 82 -17.02 -28.71 -15.72
N PHE A 83 -16.48 -27.74 -15.02
CA PHE A 83 -16.64 -27.58 -13.58
C PHE A 83 -17.78 -26.64 -13.17
N PHE A 84 -18.62 -26.27 -14.11
CA PHE A 84 -19.70 -25.31 -13.83
C PHE A 84 -20.77 -25.92 -12.90
N CYS A 85 -20.79 -25.43 -11.67
CA CYS A 85 -21.62 -25.97 -10.59
C CYS A 85 -23.14 -25.89 -10.88
N VAL A 86 -23.58 -24.88 -11.62
CA VAL A 86 -24.99 -24.71 -12.00
C VAL A 86 -25.44 -25.81 -12.93
N ARG A 87 -24.67 -26.07 -14.00
CA ARG A 87 -24.98 -27.11 -14.98
C ARG A 87 -25.06 -28.50 -14.39
N ASN A 88 -24.13 -28.78 -13.44
CA ASN A 88 -23.99 -30.10 -12.85
C ASN A 88 -24.82 -30.29 -11.57
N CYS A 89 -25.63 -29.31 -11.18
CA CYS A 89 -26.49 -29.45 -10.01
C CYS A 89 -27.72 -30.33 -10.33
N PRO A 90 -27.85 -31.55 -9.75
CA PRO A 90 -28.95 -32.46 -10.07
C PRO A 90 -30.31 -31.96 -9.59
N ARG A 91 -30.30 -30.93 -8.72
CA ARG A 91 -31.51 -30.31 -8.16
C ARG A 91 -31.80 -28.93 -8.76
N GLN A 92 -30.98 -28.49 -9.73
CA GLN A 92 -31.09 -27.14 -10.31
C GLN A 92 -31.21 -26.05 -9.25
N ALA A 93 -30.48 -26.22 -8.16
CA ALA A 93 -30.58 -25.38 -6.97
C ALA A 93 -29.61 -24.20 -6.97
N LEU A 94 -28.74 -24.08 -7.98
CA LEU A 94 -27.69 -23.08 -8.04
C LEU A 94 -27.89 -22.13 -9.21
N ALA A 95 -27.61 -20.87 -8.97
CA ALA A 95 -27.46 -19.83 -9.99
C ALA A 95 -26.19 -19.02 -9.69
N VAL A 96 -25.49 -18.60 -10.74
CA VAL A 96 -24.32 -17.72 -10.65
C VAL A 96 -24.61 -16.50 -11.50
N GLY A 97 -24.42 -15.32 -10.92
CA GLY A 97 -24.58 -14.03 -11.61
C GLY A 97 -23.64 -12.99 -11.06
N LEU A 98 -23.63 -11.81 -11.66
CA LEU A 98 -22.90 -10.68 -11.13
C LEU A 98 -23.39 -10.36 -9.72
N ASN A 99 -22.46 -9.96 -8.85
CA ASN A 99 -22.77 -9.56 -7.50
C ASN A 99 -23.26 -8.12 -7.49
N PRO A 100 -24.50 -7.83 -7.06
CA PRO A 100 -25.04 -6.47 -7.07
C PRO A 100 -24.22 -5.48 -6.25
N ILE A 101 -23.41 -5.95 -5.31
CA ILE A 101 -22.58 -5.10 -4.48
C ILE A 101 -21.51 -4.35 -5.31
N LEU A 102 -21.17 -4.85 -6.51
CA LEU A 102 -20.25 -4.17 -7.42
C LEU A 102 -20.72 -2.77 -7.81
N GLU A 103 -22.03 -2.54 -7.81
CA GLU A 103 -22.61 -1.23 -8.14
C GLU A 103 -22.53 -0.25 -6.96
N THR A 104 -22.22 -0.75 -5.76
CA THR A 104 -22.25 0.03 -4.51
C THR A 104 -20.88 0.31 -3.92
N ILE A 105 -19.85 -0.37 -4.39
CA ILE A 105 -18.47 -0.19 -3.89
C ILE A 105 -17.58 0.44 -4.94
N GLY A 106 -16.54 1.08 -4.45
CA GLY A 106 -15.58 1.77 -5.31
C GLY A 106 -16.04 3.14 -5.76
N ASP A 107 -15.20 3.75 -6.56
CA ASP A 107 -15.44 5.03 -7.24
C ASP A 107 -14.77 4.99 -8.62
N TYR A 108 -14.78 6.10 -9.34
CA TYR A 108 -14.18 6.18 -10.68
C TYR A 108 -12.66 5.98 -10.69
N ARG A 109 -12.00 6.08 -9.54
CA ARG A 109 -10.55 5.92 -9.35
C ARG A 109 -10.19 4.51 -8.92
N TRP A 110 -10.93 3.99 -7.94
CA TRP A 110 -10.85 2.63 -7.43
C TRP A 110 -12.12 1.90 -7.78
N SER A 111 -12.14 1.30 -8.95
CA SER A 111 -13.28 0.52 -9.40
C SER A 111 -13.54 -0.67 -8.46
N ALA A 112 -14.78 -1.14 -8.45
CA ALA A 112 -15.14 -2.33 -7.68
C ALA A 112 -14.23 -3.53 -8.04
N GLU A 113 -13.90 -3.70 -9.31
CA GLU A 113 -13.03 -4.77 -9.79
C GLU A 113 -11.62 -4.65 -9.24
N MET A 114 -11.04 -3.46 -9.24
CA MET A 114 -9.72 -3.23 -8.65
C MET A 114 -9.69 -3.55 -7.15
N ILE A 115 -10.74 -3.16 -6.41
CA ILE A 115 -10.85 -3.49 -4.99
C ILE A 115 -10.89 -5.01 -4.79
N LEU A 116 -11.70 -5.72 -5.58
CA LEU A 116 -11.80 -7.18 -5.50
C LEU A 116 -10.50 -7.86 -5.90
N ALA A 117 -9.84 -7.38 -6.95
CA ALA A 117 -8.55 -7.90 -7.41
C ALA A 117 -7.49 -7.78 -6.31
N HIS A 118 -7.40 -6.63 -5.65
CA HIS A 118 -6.47 -6.43 -4.55
C HIS A 118 -6.76 -7.33 -3.35
N TRP A 119 -8.03 -7.53 -2.99
CA TRP A 119 -8.40 -8.48 -1.94
C TRP A 119 -8.03 -9.91 -2.31
N TYR A 120 -8.27 -10.30 -3.56
CA TYR A 120 -7.89 -11.62 -4.05
C TYR A 120 -6.38 -11.84 -3.96
N MET A 121 -5.59 -10.88 -4.43
CA MET A 121 -4.12 -10.94 -4.35
C MET A 121 -3.63 -10.99 -2.91
N ALA A 122 -4.23 -10.22 -2.02
CA ALA A 122 -3.88 -10.20 -0.60
C ALA A 122 -4.20 -11.54 0.10
N GLU A 123 -5.30 -12.18 -0.27
CA GLU A 123 -5.71 -13.47 0.32
C GLU A 123 -4.91 -14.65 -0.23
N THR A 124 -4.62 -14.66 -1.52
CA THR A 124 -4.05 -15.82 -2.22
C THR A 124 -2.56 -15.71 -2.51
N GLY A 125 -2.01 -14.49 -2.57
CA GLY A 125 -0.66 -14.23 -3.04
C GLY A 125 -0.46 -14.40 -4.56
N ASN A 126 -1.54 -14.54 -5.31
CA ASN A 126 -1.52 -14.76 -6.77
C ASN A 126 -2.23 -13.65 -7.51
N LEU A 127 -1.88 -13.44 -8.77
CA LEU A 127 -2.66 -12.58 -9.67
C LEU A 127 -4.07 -13.16 -9.85
N PRO A 128 -5.08 -12.31 -10.06
CA PRO A 128 -6.42 -12.78 -10.35
C PRO A 128 -6.45 -13.56 -11.67
N TYR A 129 -6.96 -14.77 -11.63
CA TYR A 129 -7.28 -15.56 -12.83
C TYR A 129 -8.75 -15.40 -13.25
N ILE A 130 -9.48 -14.55 -12.57
CA ILE A 130 -10.79 -14.06 -12.95
C ILE A 130 -10.57 -12.81 -13.81
N ASP A 131 -11.52 -12.52 -14.66
CA ASP A 131 -11.57 -11.29 -15.44
C ASP A 131 -11.86 -10.09 -14.51
N LEU A 132 -10.83 -9.67 -13.79
CA LEU A 132 -10.82 -8.51 -12.91
C LEU A 132 -9.73 -7.55 -13.36
N GLU A 133 -10.08 -6.28 -13.49
CA GLU A 133 -9.10 -5.24 -13.66
C GLU A 133 -8.25 -5.11 -12.39
N TYR A 134 -6.94 -5.12 -12.53
CA TYR A 134 -6.01 -4.94 -11.41
C TYR A 134 -4.91 -3.90 -11.68
N ASN A 135 -4.86 -3.39 -12.88
CA ASN A 135 -3.97 -2.30 -13.25
C ASN A 135 -4.61 -0.97 -12.93
N LEU A 136 -3.80 -0.01 -12.49
CA LEU A 136 -4.26 1.36 -12.31
C LEU A 136 -4.67 1.94 -13.67
N GLY A 137 -5.89 2.43 -13.71
CA GLY A 137 -6.41 3.13 -14.86
C GLY A 137 -6.00 4.61 -14.90
N TYR A 138 -6.88 5.41 -15.42
CA TYR A 138 -6.69 6.86 -15.55
C TYR A 138 -6.68 7.55 -14.18
N SER A 139 -5.63 8.32 -13.88
CA SER A 139 -5.47 9.00 -12.58
C SER A 139 -6.27 10.30 -12.46
N GLY A 140 -6.72 10.85 -13.56
CA GLY A 140 -7.37 12.16 -13.62
C GLY A 140 -6.42 13.35 -13.49
N GLY A 141 -5.11 13.10 -13.36
CA GLY A 141 -4.08 14.12 -13.22
C GLY A 141 -3.35 14.47 -14.51
N GLY A 142 -2.43 15.43 -14.43
CA GLY A 142 -1.63 15.89 -15.55
C GLY A 142 -0.72 14.82 -16.13
N PHE A 143 -0.24 13.89 -15.32
CA PHE A 143 0.61 12.78 -15.75
C PHE A 143 -0.05 11.85 -16.76
N ASP A 144 -1.37 11.70 -16.74
CA ASP A 144 -2.09 10.92 -17.74
C ASP A 144 -1.99 11.49 -19.15
N LYS A 145 -1.63 12.75 -19.28
CA LYS A 145 -1.41 13.44 -20.56
C LYS A 145 0.01 13.28 -21.11
N LEU A 146 0.93 12.78 -20.27
CA LEU A 146 2.29 12.51 -20.71
C LEU A 146 2.31 11.42 -21.78
N ARG A 147 3.18 11.57 -22.75
CA ARG A 147 3.43 10.56 -23.79
C ARG A 147 4.93 10.39 -23.95
N PHE A 148 5.35 9.16 -24.13
CA PHE A 148 6.72 8.90 -24.53
C PHE A 148 6.95 9.46 -25.92
N ARG A 149 7.99 10.28 -26.07
CA ARG A 149 8.50 10.64 -27.38
C ARG A 149 9.39 9.50 -27.85
N ILE A 150 8.83 8.63 -28.68
CA ILE A 150 9.59 7.53 -29.26
C ILE A 150 10.47 8.11 -30.38
N PRO A 151 11.79 7.87 -30.35
CA PRO A 151 12.67 8.30 -31.46
C PRO A 151 12.32 7.60 -32.77
N ASP A 152 12.88 8.10 -33.87
CA ASP A 152 12.76 7.41 -35.17
C ASP A 152 13.36 6.00 -35.07
N PRO A 153 12.74 4.97 -35.65
CA PRO A 153 13.27 3.60 -35.61
C PRO A 153 14.73 3.44 -35.99
N LYS A 154 15.25 4.30 -36.85
CA LYS A 154 16.68 4.33 -37.21
C LYS A 154 17.60 4.76 -36.07
N ASP A 155 17.05 5.44 -35.06
CA ASP A 155 17.80 5.93 -33.90
C ASP A 155 17.67 4.95 -32.72
N TYR A 156 16.99 3.83 -32.90
CA TYR A 156 16.89 2.83 -31.83
C TYR A 156 18.24 2.17 -31.58
N LEU A 157 18.68 2.30 -30.35
CA LEU A 157 19.78 1.50 -29.84
C LEU A 157 19.20 0.14 -29.44
N ASN A 158 19.69 -0.91 -30.07
CA ASN A 158 19.35 -2.26 -29.67
C ASN A 158 20.21 -2.65 -28.43
N ILE A 159 19.84 -2.08 -27.29
CA ILE A 159 20.52 -2.33 -26.01
C ILE A 159 19.79 -3.47 -25.32
N PRO A 160 20.49 -4.52 -24.87
CA PRO A 160 19.92 -5.56 -24.04
C PRO A 160 19.32 -4.97 -22.74
N ASP A 161 18.25 -5.56 -22.24
CA ASP A 161 17.55 -5.06 -21.04
C ASP A 161 18.48 -4.95 -19.83
N GLU A 162 19.48 -5.85 -19.73
CA GLU A 162 20.48 -5.91 -18.65
C GLU A 162 21.45 -4.70 -18.69
N GLU A 163 21.60 -4.05 -19.82
CA GLU A 163 22.50 -2.89 -20.01
C GLU A 163 21.79 -1.56 -19.78
N ILE A 164 20.46 -1.57 -19.57
CA ILE A 164 19.68 -0.35 -19.32
C ILE A 164 19.97 0.15 -17.91
N ASP A 165 20.64 1.30 -17.81
CA ASP A 165 20.87 1.97 -16.51
C ASP A 165 19.59 2.66 -16.04
N THR A 166 18.98 2.10 -14.98
CA THR A 166 17.80 2.65 -14.30
C THR A 166 18.16 3.41 -13.03
N SER A 167 19.45 3.59 -12.75
CA SER A 167 19.91 4.22 -11.52
C SER A 167 19.64 5.72 -11.48
N ILE A 168 19.40 6.22 -10.28
CA ILE A 168 19.17 7.65 -10.03
C ILE A 168 20.06 8.15 -8.92
N LEU A 169 20.74 9.27 -9.18
CA LEU A 169 21.49 10.01 -8.18
C LEU A 169 20.57 10.98 -7.44
N LEU A 170 20.38 10.76 -6.13
CA LEU A 170 19.47 11.54 -5.30
C LEU A 170 20.04 12.88 -4.83
N ASN A 171 21.37 13.00 -4.65
CA ASN A 171 21.98 14.25 -4.24
C ASN A 171 22.74 14.89 -5.42
N LYS A 172 22.17 15.96 -5.98
CA LYS A 172 22.82 16.78 -7.04
C LYS A 172 23.47 18.06 -6.50
N ARG A 173 23.38 18.32 -5.18
CA ARG A 173 24.06 19.47 -4.56
C ARG A 173 25.53 19.18 -4.33
N ASP A 174 26.36 20.18 -4.47
CA ASP A 174 27.79 20.16 -4.10
C ASP A 174 27.98 20.75 -2.69
N ASP A 175 27.42 20.10 -1.70
CA ASP A 175 27.46 20.54 -0.30
C ASP A 175 28.32 19.64 0.60
N GLY A 176 29.17 18.81 -0.01
CA GLY A 176 30.06 17.88 0.70
C GLY A 176 29.38 16.62 1.23
N ARG A 177 28.07 16.43 1.01
CA ARG A 177 27.35 15.26 1.47
C ARG A 177 27.46 14.09 0.52
N PRO A 178 27.24 12.85 1.02
CA PRO A 178 27.32 11.67 0.17
C PRO A 178 26.44 11.76 -1.06
N LYS A 179 26.97 11.40 -2.19
CA LYS A 179 26.18 11.11 -3.39
C LYS A 179 25.53 9.74 -3.19
N ARG A 180 24.20 9.71 -3.18
CA ARG A 180 23.44 8.46 -2.99
C ARG A 180 22.78 8.05 -4.28
N VAL A 181 23.03 6.81 -4.69
CA VAL A 181 22.46 6.24 -5.90
C VAL A 181 21.49 5.14 -5.52
N ILE A 182 20.31 5.17 -6.10
CA ILE A 182 19.33 4.07 -6.06
C ILE A 182 19.34 3.36 -7.40
N SER A 183 19.29 2.03 -7.40
CA SER A 183 19.36 1.23 -8.64
C SER A 183 18.03 1.19 -9.40
N GLN A 184 16.94 1.52 -8.74
CA GLN A 184 15.60 1.58 -9.35
C GLN A 184 15.07 3.00 -9.24
N PRO A 185 14.39 3.55 -10.28
CA PRO A 185 13.86 4.92 -10.28
C PRO A 185 12.61 5.08 -9.40
N CYS A 186 12.52 4.32 -8.33
CA CYS A 186 11.42 4.34 -7.38
C CYS A 186 11.87 3.97 -5.98
N TYR A 187 11.14 4.47 -4.99
CA TYR A 187 11.28 4.05 -3.59
C TYR A 187 9.92 4.04 -2.88
N GLY A 188 9.86 3.32 -1.78
CA GLY A 188 8.63 3.17 -1.02
C GLY A 188 8.28 4.40 -0.20
N GLY A 189 7.20 5.09 -0.52
CA GLY A 189 6.67 6.22 0.24
C GLY A 189 6.32 5.88 1.70
N GLY A 190 6.17 6.89 2.55
CA GLY A 190 5.94 6.73 3.99
C GLY A 190 4.63 6.03 4.31
N MET A 191 4.74 4.89 5.00
CA MET A 191 3.60 4.17 5.60
C MET A 191 3.94 3.88 7.06
N SER A 192 3.18 4.49 7.98
CA SER A 192 3.49 4.40 9.40
C SER A 192 3.08 3.07 10.02
N PHE A 193 3.85 2.63 11.02
CA PHE A 193 3.40 1.57 11.92
C PHE A 193 2.13 1.99 12.66
N GLY A 194 1.15 1.10 12.70
CA GLY A 194 -0.20 1.39 13.21
C GLY A 194 -1.21 1.76 12.11
N SER A 195 -0.76 2.30 10.97
CA SER A 195 -1.57 2.33 9.74
C SER A 195 -1.40 1.06 8.92
N THR A 196 -0.21 0.49 8.95
CA THR A 196 0.12 -0.83 8.39
C THR A 196 0.73 -1.74 9.45
N ALA A 197 0.63 -3.05 9.23
CA ALA A 197 1.19 -4.05 10.13
C ALA A 197 2.72 -4.15 9.98
N LEU A 198 3.41 -4.52 11.07
CA LEU A 198 4.87 -4.67 11.07
C LEU A 198 5.40 -5.60 9.97
N PRO A 199 4.80 -6.77 9.66
CA PRO A 199 5.28 -7.63 8.58
C PRO A 199 5.30 -6.94 7.20
N VAL A 200 4.34 -6.04 6.93
CA VAL A 200 4.31 -5.25 5.68
C VAL A 200 5.49 -4.29 5.63
N LEU A 201 5.75 -3.60 6.73
CA LEU A 201 6.87 -2.66 6.83
C LEU A 201 8.22 -3.36 6.68
N VAL A 202 8.41 -4.50 7.35
CA VAL A 202 9.63 -5.32 7.23
C VAL A 202 9.79 -5.88 5.81
N GLY A 203 8.71 -6.33 5.20
CA GLY A 203 8.70 -6.78 3.80
C GLY A 203 9.20 -5.69 2.83
N ARG A 204 8.71 -4.46 3.03
CA ARG A 204 9.16 -3.29 2.24
C ARG A 204 10.62 -2.93 2.48
N ALA A 205 11.08 -2.96 3.74
CA ALA A 205 12.49 -2.71 4.08
C ALA A 205 13.41 -3.75 3.45
N ARG A 206 13.00 -5.01 3.47
CA ARG A 206 13.71 -6.12 2.83
C ARG A 206 13.78 -5.95 1.31
N ALA A 207 12.66 -5.59 0.68
CA ALA A 207 12.62 -5.31 -0.76
C ALA A 207 13.51 -4.12 -1.12
N ALA A 208 13.47 -3.03 -0.34
CA ALA A 208 14.33 -1.87 -0.56
C ALA A 208 15.82 -2.23 -0.51
N LYS A 209 16.23 -3.09 0.44
CA LYS A 209 17.61 -3.58 0.52
C LYS A 209 17.99 -4.43 -0.69
N ILE A 210 17.13 -5.35 -1.11
CA ILE A 210 17.40 -6.24 -2.27
C ILE A 210 17.54 -5.42 -3.55
N LEU A 211 16.68 -4.42 -3.74
CA LEU A 211 16.63 -3.60 -4.94
C LEU A 211 17.54 -2.37 -4.89
N ASN A 212 18.35 -2.24 -3.83
CA ASN A 212 19.20 -1.08 -3.59
C ASN A 212 18.44 0.25 -3.79
N THR A 213 17.32 0.38 -3.12
CA THR A 213 16.51 1.59 -3.07
C THR A 213 16.11 1.92 -1.63
N PHE A 214 15.13 2.75 -1.42
CA PHE A 214 14.64 3.14 -0.11
C PHE A 214 13.20 2.74 0.16
N THR A 215 12.85 2.65 1.44
CA THR A 215 11.48 2.77 1.95
C THR A 215 11.46 3.74 3.12
N CYS A 216 10.30 4.33 3.39
CA CYS A 216 10.17 5.36 4.41
C CYS A 216 9.38 4.83 5.62
N THR A 217 9.79 5.21 6.84
CA THR A 217 9.12 4.83 8.08
C THR A 217 7.68 5.33 8.17
N GLY A 218 7.36 6.43 7.50
CA GLY A 218 6.18 7.21 7.84
C GLY A 218 6.29 7.86 9.24
N GLU A 219 5.21 8.46 9.71
CA GLU A 219 5.16 9.26 10.95
C GLU A 219 5.02 8.45 12.25
N GLY A 220 5.18 7.14 12.20
CA GLY A 220 4.88 6.23 13.32
C GLY A 220 6.06 5.86 14.22
N GLY A 221 7.20 6.54 14.11
CA GLY A 221 8.44 6.16 14.78
C GLY A 221 9.23 5.10 13.99
N TYR A 222 10.31 4.63 14.57
CA TYR A 222 11.25 3.70 13.92
C TYR A 222 11.22 2.33 14.61
N PRO A 223 10.58 1.30 14.02
CA PRO A 223 10.57 -0.05 14.59
C PRO A 223 11.97 -0.67 14.66
N ASP A 224 12.29 -1.35 15.75
CA ASP A 224 13.58 -2.03 15.94
C ASP A 224 13.87 -3.06 14.82
N ALA A 225 12.81 -3.64 14.25
CA ALA A 225 12.90 -4.54 13.11
C ALA A 225 13.51 -3.93 11.84
N PHE A 226 13.64 -2.60 11.78
CA PHE A 226 14.30 -1.90 10.68
C PHE A 226 15.82 -1.82 10.82
N ILE A 227 16.38 -2.08 12.00
CA ILE A 227 17.82 -1.97 12.25
C ILE A 227 18.67 -2.72 11.22
N PRO A 228 18.34 -3.97 10.80
CA PRO A 228 19.09 -4.69 9.76
C PRO A 228 19.04 -4.07 8.35
N TYR A 229 18.14 -3.11 8.15
CA TYR A 229 17.84 -2.46 6.88
C TYR A 229 18.10 -0.95 6.90
N ARG A 230 18.71 -0.43 7.98
CA ARG A 230 18.82 1.01 8.26
C ARG A 230 19.37 1.83 7.09
N ASP A 231 20.28 1.27 6.31
CA ASP A 231 20.90 1.96 5.17
C ASP A 231 19.93 2.19 3.98
N ASN A 232 18.77 1.51 4.01
CA ASN A 232 17.71 1.61 3.01
C ASN A 232 16.42 2.22 3.58
N ILE A 233 16.49 2.86 4.76
CA ILE A 233 15.33 3.46 5.42
C ILE A 233 15.42 4.98 5.42
N ILE A 234 14.39 5.63 4.90
CA ILE A 234 14.14 7.05 5.09
C ILE A 234 13.43 7.22 6.43
N THR A 235 14.01 7.99 7.34
CA THR A 235 13.38 8.33 8.62
C THR A 235 12.53 9.58 8.47
N GLN A 236 11.22 9.46 8.72
CA GLN A 236 10.30 10.58 8.53
C GLN A 236 10.02 11.31 9.84
N VAL A 237 10.09 12.63 9.76
CA VAL A 237 9.73 13.58 10.82
C VAL A 237 8.45 14.30 10.38
N ALA A 238 7.35 14.05 11.07
CA ALA A 238 6.06 14.67 10.77
C ALA A 238 5.68 15.71 11.82
N THR A 239 4.62 16.46 11.56
CA THR A 239 4.19 17.59 12.39
C THR A 239 3.84 17.21 13.84
N GLY A 240 3.48 15.96 14.11
CA GLY A 240 3.21 15.44 15.45
C GLY A 240 4.44 14.99 16.22
N LEU A 241 5.61 14.94 15.59
CA LEU A 241 6.90 14.50 16.16
C LEU A 241 6.83 13.13 16.87
N PHE A 242 5.89 12.26 16.50
CA PHE A 242 5.69 10.96 17.13
C PHE A 242 6.90 10.05 16.95
N GLY A 243 7.51 9.64 18.07
CA GLY A 243 8.65 8.73 18.08
C GLY A 243 9.90 9.28 17.35
N VAL A 244 10.03 10.58 17.26
CA VAL A 244 11.23 11.24 16.71
C VAL A 244 12.33 11.20 17.76
N ARG A 245 13.42 10.50 17.45
CA ARG A 245 14.56 10.34 18.34
C ARG A 245 15.86 10.68 17.63
N GLU A 246 16.76 11.27 18.36
CA GLU A 246 18.09 11.64 17.85
C GLU A 246 18.86 10.41 17.34
N GLU A 247 18.79 9.29 18.06
CA GLU A 247 19.47 8.05 17.67
C GLU A 247 19.02 7.54 16.28
N THR A 248 17.72 7.69 15.96
CA THR A 248 17.22 7.25 14.65
C THR A 248 17.61 8.20 13.54
N ILE A 249 17.76 9.48 13.84
CA ILE A 249 18.23 10.51 12.90
C ILE A 249 19.73 10.34 12.64
N MET A 250 20.54 10.08 13.67
CA MET A 250 21.99 9.92 13.54
C MET A 250 22.42 8.82 12.57
N HIS A 251 21.60 7.81 12.38
CA HIS A 251 21.89 6.67 11.50
C HIS A 251 21.13 6.69 10.18
N ALA A 252 20.22 7.67 9.98
CA ALA A 252 19.40 7.73 8.78
C ALA A 252 20.22 8.17 7.56
N PRO A 253 20.17 7.44 6.43
CA PRO A 253 20.75 7.91 5.17
C PRO A 253 20.00 9.11 4.59
N VAL A 254 18.69 9.18 4.83
CA VAL A 254 17.81 10.27 4.44
C VAL A 254 16.83 10.54 5.57
N VAL A 255 16.65 11.81 5.92
CA VAL A 255 15.59 12.28 6.84
C VAL A 255 14.58 13.06 6.02
N GLU A 256 13.30 12.69 6.12
CA GLU A 256 12.21 13.35 5.39
C GLU A 256 11.32 14.15 6.34
N PHE A 257 11.22 15.44 6.13
CA PHE A 257 10.19 16.26 6.76
C PHE A 257 8.88 16.13 6.00
N LYS A 258 7.85 15.65 6.69
CA LYS A 258 6.50 15.57 6.16
C LYS A 258 5.71 16.81 6.53
N TYR A 259 5.63 17.77 5.62
CA TYR A 259 4.79 18.96 5.78
C TYR A 259 3.33 18.69 5.42
N ALA A 260 3.10 17.83 4.43
CA ALA A 260 1.77 17.49 3.98
C ALA A 260 1.69 16.06 3.42
N GLN A 261 0.50 15.65 3.06
CA GLN A 261 0.19 14.33 2.51
C GLN A 261 -0.87 14.47 1.42
N GLY A 262 -0.65 13.83 0.28
CA GLY A 262 -1.53 13.94 -0.88
C GLY A 262 -2.95 13.46 -0.65
N ALA A 263 -3.14 12.43 0.19
CA ALA A 263 -4.46 11.92 0.52
C ALA A 263 -5.34 12.88 1.34
N LYS A 264 -4.72 13.83 2.03
CA LYS A 264 -5.37 14.81 2.91
C LYS A 264 -4.56 16.09 3.05
N PRO A 265 -4.42 16.88 1.99
CA PRO A 265 -3.75 18.18 2.04
C PRO A 265 -4.33 19.07 3.14
N GLY A 266 -3.48 19.78 3.87
CA GLY A 266 -3.92 20.68 4.94
C GLY A 266 -4.34 20.00 6.25
N LEU A 267 -4.17 18.69 6.38
CA LEU A 267 -4.44 17.95 7.61
C LEU A 267 -3.17 17.23 8.09
N GLY A 268 -2.97 17.23 9.41
CA GLY A 268 -1.90 16.48 10.05
C GLY A 268 -2.17 14.97 10.13
N GLY A 269 -1.27 14.25 10.80
CA GLY A 269 -1.43 12.81 11.05
C GLY A 269 -2.52 12.54 12.08
N HIS A 270 -3.36 11.55 11.82
CA HIS A 270 -4.40 11.10 12.74
C HIS A 270 -4.28 9.59 12.92
N LEU A 271 -4.47 9.12 14.16
CA LEU A 271 -4.60 7.71 14.47
C LEU A 271 -5.65 7.54 15.56
N LEU A 272 -6.69 6.78 15.28
CA LEU A 272 -7.75 6.52 16.25
C LEU A 272 -7.25 5.64 17.40
N GLY A 273 -7.78 5.85 18.59
CA GLY A 273 -7.34 5.18 19.81
C GLY A 273 -7.40 3.65 19.73
N ASP A 274 -8.38 3.10 19.03
CA ASP A 274 -8.51 1.65 18.82
C ASP A 274 -7.35 1.03 18.00
N LYS A 275 -6.55 1.85 17.32
CA LYS A 275 -5.34 1.46 16.61
C LYS A 275 -4.05 1.70 17.42
N VAL A 276 -4.16 2.41 18.55
CA VAL A 276 -3.01 2.69 19.42
C VAL A 276 -2.82 1.52 20.39
N THR A 277 -2.27 0.43 19.84
CA THR A 277 -1.86 -0.75 20.60
C THR A 277 -0.67 -0.43 21.50
N PRO A 278 -0.32 -1.29 22.49
CA PRO A 278 0.86 -1.08 23.33
C PRO A 278 2.15 -0.88 22.52
N GLU A 279 2.32 -1.62 21.42
CA GLU A 279 3.49 -1.49 20.56
C GLU A 279 3.51 -0.17 19.78
N VAL A 280 2.37 0.26 19.25
CA VAL A 280 2.22 1.56 18.60
C VAL A 280 2.47 2.69 19.58
N ALA A 281 1.90 2.58 20.80
CA ALA A 281 2.08 3.57 21.86
C ALA A 281 3.57 3.72 22.25
N ARG A 282 4.29 2.61 22.40
CA ARG A 282 5.71 2.60 22.68
C ARG A 282 6.53 3.32 21.60
N LEU A 283 6.26 3.02 20.32
CA LEU A 283 6.99 3.61 19.19
C LEU A 283 6.67 5.09 18.98
N ARG A 284 5.44 5.49 19.26
CA ARG A 284 5.00 6.89 19.12
C ARG A 284 5.16 7.72 20.39
N GLU A 285 5.61 7.09 21.46
CA GLU A 285 5.79 7.73 22.79
C GLU A 285 4.49 8.36 23.30
N THR A 286 3.43 7.56 23.32
CA THR A 286 2.07 8.00 23.64
C THR A 286 1.34 7.00 24.53
N VAL A 287 0.12 7.35 24.96
CA VAL A 287 -0.73 6.51 25.82
C VAL A 287 -1.54 5.52 24.99
N VAL A 288 -1.53 4.26 25.42
CA VAL A 288 -2.33 3.18 24.80
C VAL A 288 -3.81 3.55 24.78
N GLY A 289 -4.48 3.31 23.64
CA GLY A 289 -5.91 3.58 23.48
C GLY A 289 -6.27 5.05 23.28
N SER A 290 -5.32 5.96 23.34
CA SER A 290 -5.53 7.41 23.13
C SER A 290 -5.44 7.74 21.65
N SER A 291 -6.43 8.47 21.11
CA SER A 291 -6.36 8.96 19.73
C SER A 291 -5.26 10.00 19.58
N LEU A 292 -4.53 9.94 18.49
CA LEU A 292 -3.43 10.83 18.17
C LEU A 292 -3.82 11.76 17.02
N PHE A 293 -3.60 13.03 17.25
CA PHE A 293 -3.83 14.07 16.25
C PHE A 293 -2.59 14.96 16.18
N SER A 294 -2.08 15.20 15.00
CA SER A 294 -1.01 16.14 14.79
C SER A 294 -1.51 17.41 14.12
N PRO A 295 -0.85 18.55 14.37
CA PRO A 295 -1.22 19.80 13.74
C PRO A 295 -0.88 19.80 12.24
N PHE A 296 -1.42 20.77 11.57
CA PHE A 296 -0.95 21.26 10.29
C PHE A 296 -0.87 22.80 10.39
N PRO A 297 0.27 23.39 10.11
CA PRO A 297 1.61 22.88 9.82
C PRO A 297 2.43 22.49 11.08
N PHE A 298 3.77 22.36 10.96
CA PHE A 298 4.64 22.36 12.14
C PHE A 298 4.47 23.65 12.92
N HIS A 299 4.35 23.55 14.23
CA HIS A 299 4.13 24.73 15.11
C HIS A 299 5.21 25.79 15.03
N SER A 300 6.43 25.40 14.68
CA SER A 300 7.60 26.28 14.64
C SER A 300 7.99 26.70 13.22
N VAL A 301 7.13 26.47 12.22
CA VAL A 301 7.45 26.75 10.82
C VAL A 301 6.40 27.66 10.21
N TYR A 302 6.78 28.91 9.98
CA TYR A 302 5.93 29.95 9.41
C TYR A 302 6.56 30.62 8.18
N SER A 303 7.82 30.28 7.87
CA SER A 303 8.56 30.85 6.75
C SER A 303 9.60 29.85 6.20
N VAL A 304 10.24 30.20 5.09
CA VAL A 304 11.35 29.42 4.51
C VAL A 304 12.55 29.37 5.47
N GLU A 305 12.79 30.44 6.21
CA GLU A 305 13.86 30.54 7.19
C GLU A 305 13.63 29.59 8.37
N ASP A 306 12.38 29.39 8.79
CA ASP A 306 12.05 28.39 9.80
C ASP A 306 12.23 26.98 9.29
N HIS A 307 11.85 26.70 8.05
CA HIS A 307 12.20 25.44 7.37
C HIS A 307 13.72 25.21 7.41
N LYS A 308 14.49 26.23 7.08
CA LYS A 308 15.95 26.15 7.10
C LYS A 308 16.50 25.76 8.47
N LYS A 309 15.96 26.30 9.55
CA LYS A 309 16.37 25.93 10.92
C LYS A 309 16.16 24.44 11.19
N HIS A 310 15.03 23.87 10.76
CA HIS A 310 14.77 22.45 10.89
C HIS A 310 15.76 21.59 10.06
N LEU A 311 16.05 22.00 8.83
CA LEU A 311 17.02 21.32 8.00
C LEU A 311 18.42 21.40 8.59
N ASP A 312 18.80 22.57 9.10
CA ASP A 312 20.11 22.79 9.73
C ASP A 312 20.24 21.97 11.03
N TRP A 313 19.17 21.80 11.78
CA TRP A 313 19.13 20.92 12.95
C TRP A 313 19.45 19.46 12.57
N ILE A 314 18.79 18.91 11.55
CA ILE A 314 19.11 17.57 11.06
C ILE A 314 20.55 17.49 10.60
N LYS A 315 21.03 18.53 9.91
CA LYS A 315 22.40 18.59 9.40
C LYS A 315 23.43 18.64 10.52
N HIS A 316 23.08 19.18 11.66
CA HIS A 316 23.93 19.21 12.86
C HIS A 316 23.99 17.82 13.51
N ILE A 317 22.87 17.15 13.68
CA ILE A 317 22.79 15.81 14.26
C ILE A 317 23.45 14.76 13.35
N ASN A 318 23.14 14.82 12.05
CA ASN A 318 23.67 13.88 11.06
C ASN A 318 24.19 14.61 9.81
N PRO A 319 25.47 15.02 9.80
CA PRO A 319 26.07 15.71 8.66
C PRO A 319 26.07 14.91 7.36
N ARG A 320 25.85 13.61 7.44
CA ARG A 320 25.84 12.71 6.27
C ARG A 320 24.45 12.44 5.73
N ALA A 321 23.40 12.78 6.45
CA ALA A 321 22.04 12.57 6.00
C ALA A 321 21.69 13.50 4.83
N LEU A 322 21.02 12.99 3.83
CA LEU A 322 20.27 13.83 2.89
C LEU A 322 18.97 14.26 3.58
N VAL A 323 18.49 15.44 3.24
CA VAL A 323 17.21 15.93 3.75
C VAL A 323 16.19 15.95 2.61
N SER A 324 15.09 15.26 2.82
CA SER A 324 13.90 15.25 1.95
C SER A 324 12.81 16.12 2.57
N VAL A 325 12.04 16.79 1.74
CA VAL A 325 10.84 17.53 2.13
C VAL A 325 9.67 16.97 1.34
N LYS A 326 8.65 16.46 2.04
CA LYS A 326 7.43 15.97 1.43
C LYS A 326 6.31 16.98 1.56
N VAL A 327 5.75 17.37 0.42
CA VAL A 327 4.64 18.34 0.27
C VAL A 327 3.50 17.71 -0.50
N SER A 328 2.28 18.20 -0.30
CA SER A 328 1.13 17.82 -1.14
C SER A 328 1.06 18.69 -2.39
N THR A 329 0.09 18.43 -3.24
CA THR A 329 -0.14 19.10 -4.53
C THR A 329 -1.27 20.16 -4.50
N PRO A 330 -1.30 21.10 -3.55
CA PRO A 330 -2.21 22.25 -3.60
C PRO A 330 -1.70 23.30 -4.58
N SER A 331 -2.45 24.39 -4.72
CA SER A 331 -1.95 25.60 -5.36
C SER A 331 -0.60 26.03 -4.74
N ASP A 332 0.25 26.61 -5.52
CA ASP A 332 1.59 27.10 -5.12
C ASP A 332 2.59 26.01 -4.66
N SER A 333 2.34 24.76 -4.96
CA SER A 333 3.27 23.67 -4.60
C SER A 333 4.65 23.82 -5.24
N ASP A 334 4.74 24.45 -6.40
CA ASP A 334 5.97 24.84 -7.07
C ASP A 334 6.78 25.86 -6.25
N MET A 335 6.12 26.87 -5.68
CA MET A 335 6.76 27.87 -4.82
C MET A 335 7.25 27.24 -3.51
N VAL A 336 6.48 26.31 -2.93
CA VAL A 336 6.91 25.54 -1.76
C VAL A 336 8.15 24.70 -2.09
N ALA A 337 8.21 24.11 -3.28
CA ALA A 337 9.38 23.36 -3.73
C ALA A 337 10.62 24.27 -3.86
N VAL A 338 10.46 25.44 -4.48
CA VAL A 338 11.53 26.44 -4.60
C VAL A 338 12.01 26.87 -3.22
N GLY A 339 11.11 27.22 -2.30
CA GLY A 339 11.46 27.57 -0.92
C GLY A 339 12.21 26.46 -0.21
N SER A 340 11.75 25.20 -0.34
CA SER A 340 12.41 24.02 0.23
C SER A 340 13.83 23.83 -0.34
N TYR A 341 14.02 24.07 -1.63
CA TYR A 341 15.34 24.04 -2.26
C TYR A 341 16.28 25.08 -1.64
N PHE A 342 15.81 26.31 -1.46
CA PHE A 342 16.63 27.38 -0.84
C PHE A 342 16.86 27.15 0.65
N ALA A 343 15.93 26.51 1.36
CA ALA A 343 16.14 26.07 2.72
C ALA A 343 17.23 24.98 2.84
N GLY A 344 17.59 24.33 1.74
CA GLY A 344 18.70 23.36 1.66
C GLY A 344 18.26 21.91 1.58
N ALA A 345 17.03 21.62 1.17
CA ALA A 345 16.58 20.26 0.88
C ALA A 345 17.33 19.65 -0.32
N HIS A 346 17.59 18.33 -0.24
CA HIS A 346 18.24 17.56 -1.31
C HIS A 346 17.22 16.86 -2.20
N ILE A 347 16.09 16.49 -1.60
CA ILE A 347 14.99 15.78 -2.25
C ILE A 347 13.71 16.55 -1.96
N ILE A 348 12.90 16.79 -2.97
CA ILE A 348 11.57 17.37 -2.85
C ILE A 348 10.58 16.34 -3.36
N HIS A 349 9.74 15.86 -2.45
CA HIS A 349 8.79 14.80 -2.69
C HIS A 349 7.38 15.40 -2.81
N PHE A 350 6.84 15.46 -4.00
CA PHE A 350 5.44 15.80 -4.22
C PHE A 350 4.57 14.57 -3.96
N ASP A 351 3.60 14.70 -3.07
CA ASP A 351 2.67 13.64 -2.71
C ASP A 351 1.25 14.02 -3.15
N GLY A 352 0.80 13.43 -4.24
CA GLY A 352 -0.53 13.65 -4.78
C GLY A 352 -1.49 12.51 -4.43
N SER A 353 -2.75 12.61 -4.88
CA SER A 353 -3.63 11.44 -4.85
C SER A 353 -3.16 10.45 -5.96
N TYR A 354 -3.31 9.16 -5.83
CA TYR A 354 -4.26 8.47 -4.97
C TYR A 354 -3.60 7.78 -3.77
N GLY A 355 -2.77 8.46 -3.02
CA GLY A 355 -2.38 7.94 -1.71
C GLY A 355 -3.62 7.76 -0.85
N GLY A 356 -3.80 6.58 -0.24
CA GLY A 356 -4.91 6.31 0.67
C GLY A 356 -4.64 6.82 2.07
N THR A 357 -5.68 7.05 2.84
CA THR A 357 -5.59 7.30 4.28
C THR A 357 -6.74 6.63 5.02
N GLY A 358 -6.43 5.91 6.10
CA GLY A 358 -7.42 5.38 7.03
C GLY A 358 -7.83 6.37 8.12
N ALA A 359 -7.19 7.53 8.19
CA ALA A 359 -7.24 8.44 9.32
C ALA A 359 -7.44 9.89 8.89
N ALA A 360 -8.59 10.16 8.31
CA ALA A 360 -9.07 11.51 8.00
C ALA A 360 -10.60 11.55 8.09
N PRO A 361 -11.21 12.71 8.32
CA PRO A 361 -12.65 12.89 8.18
C PRO A 361 -13.12 12.46 6.79
N GLU A 362 -14.32 11.90 6.71
CA GLU A 362 -14.87 11.37 5.45
C GLU A 362 -14.91 12.43 4.34
N ILE A 363 -15.31 13.64 4.69
CA ILE A 363 -15.35 14.77 3.76
C ILE A 363 -13.97 15.07 3.17
N ALA A 364 -12.89 14.98 3.96
CA ALA A 364 -11.54 15.19 3.48
C ALA A 364 -11.10 14.08 2.52
N LYS A 365 -11.42 12.82 2.84
CA LYS A 365 -11.07 11.67 1.97
C LYS A 365 -11.68 11.77 0.59
N LYS A 366 -12.89 12.31 0.50
CA LYS A 366 -13.65 12.37 -0.75
C LYS A 366 -13.38 13.62 -1.59
N ASN A 367 -12.97 14.73 -0.97
CA ASN A 367 -13.07 16.02 -1.62
C ASN A 367 -11.77 16.85 -1.66
N ILE A 368 -10.71 16.47 -0.95
CA ILE A 368 -9.53 17.33 -0.83
C ILE A 368 -8.35 16.83 -1.67
N ALA A 369 -8.23 15.53 -1.88
CA ALA A 369 -7.08 14.97 -2.58
C ALA A 369 -7.04 15.38 -4.04
N MET A 370 -5.84 15.80 -4.51
CA MET A 370 -5.58 16.18 -5.89
C MET A 370 -4.54 15.26 -6.51
N PRO A 371 -4.71 14.80 -7.75
CA PRO A 371 -3.66 14.12 -8.52
C PRO A 371 -2.47 15.05 -8.77
N ILE A 372 -1.30 14.45 -8.99
CA ILE A 372 -0.10 15.16 -9.48
C ILE A 372 -0.30 15.51 -10.96
#